data_a97cc569517dafcc7edb2f18b065bf62
#
_entry.id   a97cc569517dafcc7edb2f18b065bf62
#
_cell.length_a   1.000
_cell.length_b   1.000
_cell.length_c   1.000
_cell.angle_alpha   90.00
_cell.angle_beta   90.00
_cell.angle_gamma   90.00
#
_symmetry.space_group_name_H-M   'P 1'
#
loop_
_entity.id
_entity.type
_entity.pdbx_description
1 polymer ?
#
loop_
_entity_poly.entity_id
_entity_poly.type
_entity_poly.pdbx_seq_one_letter_code
_entity_poly.pdbx_strand_id
1 'polypeptide(L)'
;DLVLLYDQSGKILEFDIGNVAIKENNQLFTPVYEADFLLGCKRQEMIDNGALLEKNFYLNELKEKVAQGKVSLFLINSLREVADVEIYL
;
A
#
# COMPACT_ATOMS: atom_id res chain seq x y z
N ASP A 1 -7.04 -1.62 15.03
CA ASP A 1 -7.49 -1.88 13.66
C ASP A 1 -6.87 -0.91 12.68
N LEU A 2 -6.58 -1.38 11.48
CA LEU A 2 -6.02 -0.54 10.42
C LEU A 2 -7.14 0.09 9.61
N VAL A 3 -6.95 1.36 9.26
CA VAL A 3 -7.87 2.08 8.37
C VAL A 3 -7.13 2.38 7.07
N LEU A 4 -7.68 1.90 5.96
CA LEU A 4 -7.12 2.18 4.64
C LEU A 4 -7.74 3.48 4.12
N LEU A 5 -6.89 4.45 3.82
CA LEU A 5 -7.31 5.77 3.37
C LEU A 5 -7.31 5.84 1.84
N TYR A 6 -8.32 6.52 1.29
CA TYR A 6 -8.41 6.76 -0.15
C TYR A 6 -9.02 8.15 -0.38
N ASP A 7 -8.78 8.71 -1.56
CA ASP A 7 -9.29 10.04 -1.89
C ASP A 7 -10.67 9.97 -2.55
N GLN A 8 -11.20 11.12 -2.97
CA GLN A 8 -12.54 11.21 -3.54
C GLN A 8 -12.70 10.42 -4.84
N SER A 9 -11.61 10.18 -5.56
CA SER A 9 -11.65 9.39 -6.79
C SER A 9 -11.53 7.89 -6.53
N GLY A 10 -11.32 7.51 -5.27
CA GLY A 10 -11.08 6.12 -4.88
C GLY A 10 -9.62 5.70 -4.99
N LYS A 11 -8.72 6.63 -5.25
CA LYS A 11 -7.29 6.33 -5.29
C LYS A 11 -6.80 5.97 -3.89
N ILE A 12 -6.17 4.79 -3.77
CA ILE A 12 -5.61 4.31 -2.51
C ILE A 12 -4.43 5.18 -2.12
N LEU A 13 -4.38 5.62 -0.88
CA LEU A 13 -3.34 6.50 -0.35
C LEU A 13 -2.39 5.76 0.59
N GLU A 14 -2.86 5.42 1.79
CA GLU A 14 -2.03 4.82 2.84
C GLU A 14 -2.92 4.24 3.93
N PHE A 15 -2.31 3.57 4.91
CA PHE A 15 -2.99 3.25 6.16
C PHE A 15 -2.86 4.44 7.12
N ASP A 16 -3.73 4.48 8.12
CA ASP A 16 -3.71 5.55 9.13
C ASP A 16 -2.42 5.59 9.96
N ILE A 17 -1.69 4.48 10.04
CA ILE A 17 -0.46 4.39 10.85
C ILE A 17 0.79 4.06 10.02
N GLY A 18 0.70 4.06 8.70
CA GLY A 18 1.86 3.77 7.85
C GLY A 18 1.50 3.68 6.38
N ASN A 19 2.47 3.31 5.58
CA ASN A 19 2.27 3.20 4.15
C ASN A 19 1.70 1.83 3.78
N VAL A 20 0.95 1.77 2.67
CA VAL A 20 0.43 0.52 2.14
C VAL A 20 1.35 0.02 1.04
N ALA A 21 1.64 -1.28 1.03
CA ALA A 21 2.26 -1.95 -0.09
C ALA A 21 1.29 -3.01 -0.62
N ILE A 22 1.24 -3.16 -1.92
CA ILE A 22 0.36 -4.10 -2.60
C ILE A 22 1.22 -5.04 -3.42
N LYS A 23 1.16 -6.32 -3.11
CA LYS A 23 1.91 -7.33 -3.86
C LYS A 23 1.04 -7.87 -4.99
N GLU A 24 1.52 -7.72 -6.22
CA GLU A 24 0.87 -8.22 -7.42
C GLU A 24 1.95 -8.81 -8.33
N ASN A 25 1.75 -10.04 -8.79
CA ASN A 25 2.70 -10.73 -9.69
C ASN A 25 4.13 -10.78 -9.14
N ASN A 26 4.27 -11.07 -7.84
CA ASN A 26 5.56 -11.15 -7.14
C ASN A 26 6.32 -9.81 -7.05
N GLN A 27 5.64 -8.70 -7.30
CA GLN A 27 6.22 -7.36 -7.17
C GLN A 27 5.42 -6.56 -6.14
N LEU A 28 6.12 -5.83 -5.28
CA LEU A 28 5.50 -4.92 -4.33
C LEU A 28 5.35 -3.54 -4.95
N PHE A 29 4.15 -2.97 -4.79
CA PHE A 29 3.84 -1.63 -5.26
C PHE A 29 3.32 -0.78 -4.10
N THR A 30 3.56 0.51 -4.19
CA THR A 30 2.97 1.49 -3.25
C THR A 30 2.44 2.66 -4.06
N PRO A 31 1.37 3.34 -3.59
CA PRO A 31 0.86 4.51 -4.29
C PRO A 31 1.94 5.57 -4.48
N VAL A 32 1.84 6.31 -5.58
CA VAL A 32 2.77 7.40 -5.86
C VAL A 32 2.64 8.45 -4.76
N TYR A 33 3.78 8.88 -4.21
CA TYR A 33 3.80 9.88 -3.15
C TYR A 33 3.29 11.24 -3.64
N GLU A 34 2.38 11.82 -2.87
CA GLU A 34 1.89 13.17 -3.06
C GLU A 34 1.91 13.88 -1.71
N ALA A 35 1.60 15.18 -1.69
CA ALA A 35 1.83 16.04 -0.54
C ALA A 35 1.17 15.60 0.78
N ASP A 36 0.09 14.83 0.71
CA ASP A 36 -0.68 14.46 1.90
C ASP A 36 -0.34 13.09 2.48
N PHE A 37 0.71 12.45 1.98
CA PHE A 37 1.12 11.12 2.44
C PHE A 37 2.06 11.22 3.63
N LEU A 38 2.03 10.20 4.48
CA LEU A 38 3.04 10.02 5.51
C LEU A 38 4.39 9.69 4.87
N LEU A 39 5.44 10.40 5.28
CA LEU A 39 6.78 10.12 4.82
C LEU A 39 7.37 8.98 5.62
N GLY A 40 7.29 7.77 5.07
CA GLY A 40 7.88 6.60 5.72
C GLY A 40 9.32 6.39 5.31
N CYS A 41 10.24 6.40 6.28
CA CYS A 41 11.65 6.12 6.00
C CYS A 41 11.82 4.72 5.40
N LYS A 42 11.08 3.75 5.91
CA LYS A 42 11.15 2.37 5.40
C LYS A 42 10.64 2.29 3.97
N ARG A 43 9.55 3.01 3.65
CA ARG A 43 9.03 3.09 2.29
C ARG A 43 10.10 3.60 1.32
N GLN A 44 10.76 4.70 1.68
CA GLN A 44 11.78 5.30 0.83
C GLN A 44 12.99 4.38 0.65
N GLU A 45 13.42 3.73 1.72
CA GLU A 45 14.49 2.75 1.67
C GLU A 45 14.19 1.62 0.68
N MET A 46 12.96 1.09 0.72
CA MET A 46 12.55 0.02 -0.17
C MET A 46 12.46 0.46 -1.63
N ILE A 47 12.05 1.70 -1.87
CA ILE A 47 12.03 2.27 -3.22
C ILE A 47 13.46 2.42 -3.73
N ASP A 48 14.34 2.96 -2.91
CA ASP A 48 15.73 3.21 -3.29
C ASP A 48 16.49 1.92 -3.64
N ASN A 49 16.18 0.82 -2.97
CA ASN A 49 16.84 -0.46 -3.25
C ASN A 49 16.11 -1.32 -4.28
N GLY A 50 15.03 -0.82 -4.86
CA GLY A 50 14.30 -1.51 -5.93
C GLY A 50 13.31 -2.57 -5.47
N ALA A 51 13.10 -2.74 -4.16
CA ALA A 51 12.16 -3.71 -3.64
C ALA A 51 10.71 -3.26 -3.74
N LEU A 52 10.46 -1.96 -3.90
CA LEU A 52 9.14 -1.36 -3.93
C LEU A 52 9.05 -0.39 -5.09
N LEU A 53 8.04 -0.57 -5.93
CA LEU A 53 7.78 0.32 -7.07
C LEU A 53 6.55 1.18 -6.80
N GLU A 54 6.46 2.32 -7.44
CA GLU A 54 5.32 3.20 -7.31
C GLU A 54 4.27 2.91 -8.38
N LYS A 55 3.02 2.70 -7.97
CA LYS A 55 1.90 2.47 -8.86
C LYS A 55 0.61 2.79 -8.12
N ASN A 56 -0.27 3.56 -8.74
CA ASN A 56 -1.55 3.90 -8.14
C ASN A 56 -2.57 2.77 -8.31
N PHE A 57 -3.32 2.52 -7.25
CA PHE A 57 -4.44 1.59 -7.25
C PHE A 57 -5.69 2.32 -6.83
N TYR A 58 -6.84 1.86 -7.33
CA TYR A 58 -8.13 2.44 -7.00
C TYR A 58 -8.98 1.43 -6.24
N LEU A 59 -9.86 1.93 -5.38
CA LEU A 59 -10.62 1.11 -4.44
C LEU A 59 -11.40 -0.01 -5.13
N ASN A 60 -12.12 0.30 -6.21
CA ASN A 60 -12.91 -0.71 -6.91
C ASN A 60 -12.04 -1.81 -7.53
N GLU A 61 -10.94 -1.41 -8.14
CA GLU A 61 -9.95 -2.34 -8.69
C GLU A 61 -9.35 -3.23 -7.60
N LEU A 62 -8.98 -2.60 -6.49
CA LEU A 62 -8.38 -3.31 -5.37
C LEU A 62 -9.34 -4.33 -4.77
N LYS A 63 -10.61 -3.96 -4.59
CA LYS A 63 -11.62 -4.87 -4.08
C LYS A 63 -11.74 -6.12 -4.94
N GLU A 64 -11.80 -5.96 -6.26
CA GLU A 64 -11.88 -7.08 -7.18
C GLU A 64 -10.66 -7.98 -7.09
N LYS A 65 -9.46 -7.39 -7.09
CA LYS A 65 -8.21 -8.15 -7.05
C LYS A 65 -8.05 -8.89 -5.73
N VAL A 66 -8.44 -8.30 -4.62
CA VAL A 66 -8.41 -8.96 -3.31
C VAL A 66 -9.38 -10.13 -3.30
N ALA A 67 -10.60 -9.93 -3.80
CA ALA A 67 -11.59 -10.99 -3.86
C ALA A 67 -11.15 -12.17 -4.74
N GLN A 68 -10.36 -11.89 -5.78
CA GLN A 68 -9.83 -12.90 -6.69
C GLN A 68 -8.54 -13.55 -6.20
N GLY A 69 -7.99 -13.07 -5.09
CA GLY A 69 -6.72 -13.57 -4.57
C GLY A 69 -5.49 -13.16 -5.40
N LYS A 70 -5.61 -12.12 -6.22
CA LYS A 70 -4.53 -11.69 -7.11
C LYS A 70 -3.53 -10.76 -6.45
N VAL A 71 -3.93 -10.10 -5.36
CA VAL A 71 -3.06 -9.17 -4.65
C VAL A 71 -3.09 -9.44 -3.15
N SER A 72 -2.04 -9.06 -2.47
CA SER A 72 -1.94 -9.08 -1.00
C SER A 72 -1.53 -7.70 -0.54
N LEU A 73 -1.96 -7.31 0.65
CA LEU A 73 -1.63 -6.01 1.22
C LEU A 73 -0.67 -6.16 2.39
N PHE A 74 0.22 -5.18 2.53
CA PHE A 74 1.21 -5.15 3.60
C PHE A 74 1.25 -3.75 4.19
N LEU A 75 1.45 -3.66 5.49
CA LEU A 75 1.72 -2.40 6.19
C LEU A 75 3.23 -2.19 6.24
N ILE A 76 3.68 -1.04 5.76
CA ILE A 76 5.07 -0.60 5.89
C ILE A 76 5.13 0.47 6.98
N ASN A 77 5.89 0.20 8.02
CA ASN A 77 5.96 1.07 9.19
C ASN A 77 7.38 1.01 9.74
N SER A 78 7.96 2.16 10.06
CA SER A 78 9.34 2.24 10.54
C SER A 78 9.59 1.47 11.83
N LEU A 79 8.55 1.25 12.65
CA LEU A 79 8.67 0.50 13.89
C LEU A 79 8.57 -1.02 13.68
N ARG A 80 7.78 -1.46 12.71
CA ARG A 80 7.49 -2.87 12.45
C ARG A 80 8.06 -3.38 11.14
N GLU A 81 8.69 -2.50 10.38
CA GLU A 81 9.17 -2.75 9.03
C GLU A 81 8.00 -3.11 8.09
N VAL A 82 7.83 -4.38 7.75
CA VAL A 82 6.75 -4.80 6.84
C VAL A 82 5.93 -5.88 7.53
N ALA A 83 4.61 -5.72 7.54
CA ALA A 83 3.70 -6.68 8.15
C ALA A 83 2.55 -7.04 7.21
N ASP A 84 2.17 -8.30 7.17
CA ASP A 84 1.02 -8.77 6.43
C ASP A 84 -0.26 -8.15 6.98
N VAL A 85 -1.19 -7.82 6.09
CA VAL A 85 -2.47 -7.25 6.46
C VAL A 85 -3.59 -8.04 5.78
N GLU A 86 -4.56 -8.52 6.57
CA GLU A 86 -5.78 -9.07 6.02
C GLU A 86 -6.79 -7.93 5.88
N ILE A 87 -7.42 -7.85 4.71
CA ILE A 87 -8.40 -6.80 4.44
C ILE A 87 -9.77 -7.42 4.18
N TYR A 88 -10.76 -6.87 4.87
CA TYR A 88 -12.16 -7.18 4.66
C TYR A 88 -12.81 -5.96 3.98
N LEU A 89 -12.99 -6.06 2.71
CA LEU A 89 -13.55 -4.97 1.90
C LEU A 89 -15.02 -5.19 1.61
#